data_264b64a6f675673e75ea8cb0a921c644
#
_entry.id   264b64a6f675673e75ea8cb0a921c644
#
_cell.length_a   1.000
_cell.length_b   1.000
_cell.length_c   1.000
_cell.angle_alpha   90.00
_cell.angle_beta   90.00
_cell.angle_gamma   90.00
#
_symmetry.space_group_name_H-M   'P 1'
#
loop_
_entity.id
_entity.type
_entity.pdbx_description
1 polymer ?
#
loop_
_entity_poly.entity_id
_entity_poly.type
_entity_poly.pdbx_seq_one_letter_code
_entity_poly.pdbx_strand_id
1 'polypeptide(L)'
;FGGWKAPFGIQFLGDSLSLLMVSVSSFVVTLIMAYGFGRGEKRVNRFHLPTFILLLTVGVIGSFLTSDLFNLYVMFEIMLLASFVLVTLGQSVEQLRAAIIYVVLNILGSWLLLLGIGMLYKTVGTLNFSHLAMRLNHMENNQTITMISLVFLVAFSSKSALVIFMWLPKAYAVLNTELAALFAALMTKVGAYALIRFFTLLFDHHPSVTHTLLVFMACIPMII
;
A
#
# COMPACT_ATOMS: atom_id res chain seq x y z
N PHE A 1 13.64 12.73 11.93
CA PHE A 1 14.58 11.79 12.51
C PHE A 1 16.01 12.21 12.17
N GLY A 2 16.98 11.97 13.08
CA GLY A 2 18.41 12.22 12.84
C GLY A 2 18.83 13.69 12.67
N GLY A 3 17.96 14.67 12.96
CA GLY A 3 18.27 16.10 12.84
C GLY A 3 18.27 16.66 11.40
N TRP A 4 17.96 15.85 10.39
CA TRP A 4 17.84 16.29 9.00
C TRP A 4 16.52 17.00 8.76
N LYS A 5 16.57 18.24 8.24
CA LYS A 5 15.38 19.02 7.90
C LYS A 5 14.77 18.55 6.58
N ALA A 6 13.46 18.73 6.41
CA ALA A 6 12.81 18.56 5.12
C ALA A 6 13.48 19.48 4.06
N PRO A 7 13.57 19.05 2.81
CA PRO A 7 13.07 17.81 2.18
C PRO A 7 14.04 16.62 2.23
N PHE A 8 15.18 16.74 2.91
CA PHE A 8 16.23 15.71 2.93
C PHE A 8 15.98 14.61 3.97
N GLY A 9 15.29 14.93 5.06
CA GLY A 9 14.94 13.97 6.10
C GLY A 9 13.55 13.39 5.90
N ILE A 10 13.39 12.09 6.23
CA ILE A 10 12.07 11.43 6.25
C ILE A 10 11.22 12.07 7.35
N GLN A 11 10.00 12.48 6.99
CA GLN A 11 9.03 13.05 7.91
C GLN A 11 7.82 12.13 8.04
N PHE A 12 7.28 12.08 9.25
CA PHE A 12 5.96 11.52 9.52
C PHE A 12 4.97 12.66 9.75
N LEU A 13 3.81 12.55 9.11
CA LEU A 13 2.73 13.54 9.21
C LEU A 13 1.45 12.82 9.63
N GLY A 14 0.90 13.23 10.78
CA GLY A 14 -0.39 12.76 11.28
C GLY A 14 -1.47 13.78 11.02
N ASP A 15 -2.16 13.68 9.89
CA ASP A 15 -3.37 14.45 9.62
C ASP A 15 -4.64 13.66 9.93
N SER A 16 -5.81 14.26 9.78
CA SER A 16 -7.10 13.65 10.14
C SER A 16 -7.32 12.31 9.40
N LEU A 17 -6.97 12.22 8.12
CA LEU A 17 -7.13 11.00 7.33
C LEU A 17 -6.16 9.91 7.78
N SER A 18 -4.87 10.24 7.94
CA SER A 18 -3.85 9.28 8.35
C SER A 18 -4.11 8.76 9.78
N LEU A 19 -4.47 9.62 10.71
CA LEU A 19 -4.78 9.24 12.09
C LEU A 19 -6.02 8.36 12.19
N LEU A 20 -7.06 8.64 11.37
CA LEU A 20 -8.22 7.78 11.26
C LEU A 20 -7.83 6.38 10.76
N MET A 21 -7.05 6.31 9.68
CA MET A 21 -6.60 5.02 9.11
C MET A 21 -5.72 4.25 10.10
N VAL A 22 -4.82 4.92 10.81
CA VAL A 22 -3.99 4.30 11.87
C VAL A 22 -4.86 3.78 13.01
N SER A 23 -5.83 4.56 13.49
CA SER A 23 -6.72 4.17 14.59
C SER A 23 -7.54 2.93 14.24
N VAL A 24 -8.18 2.93 13.06
CA VAL A 24 -8.96 1.78 12.59
C VAL A 24 -8.08 0.55 12.40
N SER A 25 -6.92 0.70 11.79
CA SER A 25 -5.99 -0.42 11.55
C SER A 25 -5.48 -1.01 12.86
N SER A 26 -5.08 -0.17 13.82
CA SER A 26 -4.61 -0.61 15.13
C SER A 26 -5.71 -1.34 15.90
N PHE A 27 -6.94 -0.84 15.85
CA PHE A 27 -8.09 -1.48 16.47
C PHE A 27 -8.36 -2.86 15.89
N VAL A 28 -8.41 -2.99 14.55
CA VAL A 28 -8.62 -4.26 13.86
C VAL A 28 -7.52 -5.27 14.19
N VAL A 29 -6.25 -4.86 14.13
CA VAL A 29 -5.12 -5.74 14.48
C VAL A 29 -5.24 -6.23 15.93
N THR A 30 -5.57 -5.34 16.86
CA THR A 30 -5.74 -5.70 18.27
C THR A 30 -6.85 -6.73 18.47
N LEU A 31 -8.00 -6.56 17.80
CA LEU A 31 -9.10 -7.52 17.85
C LEU A 31 -8.71 -8.89 17.28
N ILE A 32 -8.02 -8.92 16.13
CA ILE A 32 -7.60 -10.16 15.48
C ILE A 32 -6.57 -10.90 16.36
N MET A 33 -5.61 -10.16 16.92
CA MET A 33 -4.62 -10.73 17.84
C MET A 33 -5.29 -11.28 19.12
N ALA A 34 -6.19 -10.51 19.73
CA ALA A 34 -6.93 -10.96 20.92
C ALA A 34 -7.75 -12.23 20.65
N TYR A 35 -8.40 -12.29 19.48
CA TYR A 35 -9.16 -13.48 19.06
C TYR A 35 -8.25 -14.69 18.84
N GLY A 36 -7.12 -14.52 18.14
CA GLY A 36 -6.15 -15.59 17.88
C GLY A 36 -5.52 -16.13 19.16
N PHE A 37 -5.14 -15.28 20.10
CA PHE A 37 -4.61 -15.68 21.41
C PHE A 37 -5.67 -16.40 22.27
N GLY A 38 -6.94 -15.96 22.21
CA GLY A 38 -8.04 -16.54 22.97
C GLY A 38 -8.34 -17.99 22.59
N ARG A 39 -8.02 -18.41 21.38
CA ARG A 39 -8.23 -19.79 20.89
C ARG A 39 -7.16 -20.79 21.36
N GLY A 40 -6.08 -20.33 21.98
CA GLY A 40 -5.03 -21.18 22.54
C GLY A 40 -4.32 -22.09 21.53
N GLU A 41 -4.38 -21.75 20.24
CA GLU A 41 -3.78 -22.55 19.19
C GLU A 41 -2.27 -22.63 19.31
N LYS A 42 -1.74 -23.85 19.48
CA LYS A 42 -0.28 -24.13 19.43
C LYS A 42 0.40 -23.63 18.15
N ARG A 43 -0.36 -23.35 17.09
CA ARG A 43 0.10 -22.73 15.84
C ARG A 43 0.61 -21.31 16.01
N VAL A 44 0.01 -20.51 16.90
CA VAL A 44 0.41 -19.12 17.14
C VAL A 44 1.89 -19.01 17.52
N ASN A 45 2.37 -19.95 18.35
CA ASN A 45 3.77 -19.94 18.80
C ASN A 45 4.72 -20.69 17.83
N ARG A 46 4.23 -21.59 16.99
CA ARG A 46 5.08 -22.47 16.18
C ARG A 46 5.76 -21.76 15.01
N PHE A 47 5.20 -20.68 14.49
CA PHE A 47 5.67 -20.00 13.28
C PHE A 47 5.94 -18.51 13.47
N HIS A 48 6.12 -18.04 14.70
CA HIS A 48 6.30 -16.61 14.99
C HIS A 48 5.22 -15.72 14.35
N LEU A 49 3.98 -16.24 14.26
CA LEU A 49 2.84 -15.57 13.65
C LEU A 49 2.65 -14.13 14.16
N PRO A 50 2.69 -13.85 15.49
CA PRO A 50 2.54 -12.50 16.00
C PRO A 50 3.62 -11.55 15.50
N THR A 51 4.85 -12.02 15.33
CA THR A 51 5.96 -11.22 14.82
C THR A 51 5.70 -10.72 13.41
N PHE A 52 5.22 -11.59 12.51
CA PHE A 52 4.89 -11.19 11.14
C PHE A 52 3.64 -10.32 11.05
N ILE A 53 2.65 -10.53 11.93
CA ILE A 53 1.49 -9.62 12.02
C ILE A 53 1.93 -8.23 12.48
N LEU A 54 2.80 -8.14 13.48
CA LEU A 54 3.33 -6.86 13.95
C LEU A 54 4.20 -6.18 12.88
N LEU A 55 5.04 -6.94 12.17
CA LEU A 55 5.85 -6.41 11.09
C LEU A 55 4.98 -5.88 9.93
N LEU A 56 3.92 -6.61 9.56
CA LEU A 56 2.92 -6.13 8.60
C LEU A 56 2.28 -4.83 9.09
N THR A 57 1.90 -4.77 10.36
CA THR A 57 1.29 -3.58 10.97
C THR A 57 2.23 -2.38 10.96
N VAL A 58 3.54 -2.57 11.20
CA VAL A 58 4.55 -1.50 11.08
C VAL A 58 4.55 -0.94 9.66
N GLY A 59 4.55 -1.79 8.62
CA GLY A 59 4.48 -1.34 7.23
C GLY A 59 3.19 -0.57 6.92
N VAL A 60 2.05 -1.04 7.41
CA VAL A 60 0.74 -0.39 7.25
C VAL A 60 0.71 0.99 7.92
N ILE A 61 1.06 1.07 9.19
CA ILE A 61 1.06 2.33 9.96
C ILE A 61 2.09 3.31 9.38
N GLY A 62 3.28 2.82 9.03
CA GLY A 62 4.32 3.63 8.40
C GLY A 62 3.88 4.20 7.06
N SER A 63 3.11 3.43 6.26
CA SER A 63 2.54 3.90 4.99
C SER A 63 1.50 5.02 5.18
N PHE A 64 0.71 4.98 6.25
CA PHE A 64 -0.28 6.02 6.55
C PHE A 64 0.34 7.31 7.09
N LEU A 65 1.45 7.21 7.81
CA LEU A 65 2.06 8.36 8.47
C LEU A 65 3.16 9.03 7.63
N THR A 66 3.72 8.34 6.65
CA THR A 66 4.84 8.91 5.88
C THR A 66 4.41 10.09 5.01
N SER A 67 5.25 11.12 4.96
CA SER A 67 5.15 12.26 4.03
C SER A 67 6.23 12.25 2.96
N ASP A 68 6.90 11.11 2.76
CA ASP A 68 7.94 10.91 1.76
C ASP A 68 7.59 9.73 0.86
N LEU A 69 7.69 9.92 -0.45
CA LEU A 69 7.27 8.93 -1.44
C LEU A 69 8.18 7.70 -1.48
N PHE A 70 9.48 7.88 -1.27
CA PHE A 70 10.40 6.74 -1.20
C PHE A 70 10.18 5.94 0.08
N ASN A 71 9.95 6.62 1.20
CA ASN A 71 9.63 5.93 2.44
C ASN A 71 8.28 5.21 2.36
N LEU A 72 7.29 5.74 1.62
CA LEU A 72 6.04 5.02 1.32
C LEU A 72 6.31 3.69 0.60
N TYR A 73 7.20 3.72 -0.40
CA TYR A 73 7.64 2.50 -1.07
C TYR A 73 8.28 1.50 -0.09
N VAL A 74 9.20 1.96 0.76
CA VAL A 74 9.87 1.10 1.76
C VAL A 74 8.86 0.48 2.73
N MET A 75 7.86 1.26 3.21
CA MET A 75 6.83 0.76 4.10
C MET A 75 5.91 -0.27 3.41
N PHE A 76 5.62 -0.08 2.11
CA PHE A 76 4.93 -1.08 1.30
C PHE A 76 5.74 -2.38 1.19
N GLU A 77 7.05 -2.29 0.98
CA GLU A 77 7.90 -3.49 0.90
C GLU A 77 7.93 -4.25 2.22
N ILE A 78 8.04 -3.56 3.36
CA ILE A 78 7.98 -4.19 4.70
C ILE A 78 6.64 -4.91 4.89
N MET A 79 5.53 -4.24 4.56
CA MET A 79 4.20 -4.82 4.63
C MET A 79 4.07 -6.06 3.74
N LEU A 80 4.56 -5.99 2.48
CA LEU A 80 4.48 -7.09 1.52
C LEU A 80 5.35 -8.27 1.93
N LEU A 81 6.59 -8.06 2.37
CA LEU A 81 7.48 -9.13 2.82
C LEU A 81 6.86 -9.90 3.99
N ALA A 82 6.29 -9.20 4.97
CA ALA A 82 5.57 -9.84 6.07
C ALA A 82 4.36 -10.64 5.57
N SER A 83 3.60 -10.08 4.63
CA SER A 83 2.42 -10.74 4.06
C SER A 83 2.77 -11.99 3.25
N PHE A 84 3.91 -12.01 2.54
CA PHE A 84 4.37 -13.18 1.79
C PHE A 84 4.62 -14.37 2.72
N VAL A 85 5.23 -14.13 3.87
CA VAL A 85 5.42 -15.16 4.88
C VAL A 85 4.07 -15.65 5.41
N LEU A 86 3.18 -14.72 5.77
CA LEU A 86 1.86 -15.07 6.32
C LEU A 86 1.01 -15.92 5.36
N VAL A 87 1.06 -15.66 4.05
CA VAL A 87 0.32 -16.46 3.05
C VAL A 87 0.87 -17.89 2.96
N THR A 88 2.16 -18.12 3.18
CA THR A 88 2.80 -19.43 3.03
C THR A 88 2.77 -20.31 4.28
N LEU A 89 2.33 -19.81 5.43
CA LEU A 89 2.40 -20.52 6.73
C LEU A 89 1.68 -21.87 6.79
N GLY A 90 0.64 -22.07 5.99
CA GLY A 90 -0.11 -23.33 5.98
C GLY A 90 0.55 -24.48 5.23
N GLN A 91 1.57 -24.23 4.42
CA GLN A 91 2.40 -25.19 3.69
C GLN A 91 1.63 -26.16 2.75
N SER A 92 0.37 -25.87 2.41
CA SER A 92 -0.35 -26.65 1.41
C SER A 92 0.08 -26.28 -0.02
N VAL A 93 -0.05 -27.22 -0.95
CA VAL A 93 0.28 -26.97 -2.37
C VAL A 93 -0.59 -25.84 -2.95
N GLU A 94 -1.85 -25.79 -2.54
CA GLU A 94 -2.78 -24.74 -2.96
C GLU A 94 -2.37 -23.38 -2.44
N GLN A 95 -1.97 -23.28 -1.17
CA GLN A 95 -1.43 -22.05 -0.59
C GLN A 95 -0.16 -21.61 -1.29
N LEU A 96 0.76 -22.52 -1.61
CA LEU A 96 2.00 -22.18 -2.29
C LEU A 96 1.73 -21.63 -3.69
N ARG A 97 0.80 -22.23 -4.46
CA ARG A 97 0.39 -21.72 -5.77
C ARG A 97 -0.24 -20.33 -5.67
N ALA A 98 -1.15 -20.11 -4.72
CA ALA A 98 -1.76 -18.81 -4.49
C ALA A 98 -0.72 -17.77 -4.05
N ALA A 99 0.23 -18.16 -3.18
CA ALA A 99 1.32 -17.31 -2.74
C ALA A 99 2.21 -16.86 -3.90
N ILE A 100 2.57 -17.76 -4.82
CA ILE A 100 3.39 -17.40 -5.99
C ILE A 100 2.69 -16.33 -6.83
N ILE A 101 1.40 -16.50 -7.14
CA ILE A 101 0.63 -15.52 -7.91
C ILE A 101 0.57 -14.18 -7.15
N TYR A 102 0.30 -14.24 -5.86
CA TYR A 102 0.26 -13.06 -4.98
C TYR A 102 1.58 -12.30 -4.99
N VAL A 103 2.70 -13.01 -4.77
CA VAL A 103 4.05 -12.44 -4.73
C VAL A 103 4.41 -11.79 -6.07
N VAL A 104 4.24 -12.52 -7.18
CA VAL A 104 4.64 -12.03 -8.52
C VAL A 104 3.88 -10.75 -8.89
N LEU A 105 2.56 -10.73 -8.71
CA LEU A 105 1.76 -9.56 -9.08
C LEU A 105 2.07 -8.35 -8.18
N ASN A 106 2.33 -8.58 -6.88
CA ASN A 106 2.70 -7.50 -5.97
C ASN A 106 4.10 -6.96 -6.23
N ILE A 107 5.08 -7.81 -6.57
CA ILE A 107 6.43 -7.37 -6.95
C ILE A 107 6.38 -6.54 -8.23
N LEU A 108 5.61 -6.94 -9.25
CA LEU A 108 5.45 -6.13 -10.47
C LEU A 108 4.87 -4.75 -10.16
N GLY A 109 3.85 -4.67 -9.29
CA GLY A 109 3.31 -3.40 -8.80
C GLY A 109 4.34 -2.54 -8.06
N SER A 110 5.23 -3.17 -7.28
CA SER A 110 6.33 -2.48 -6.58
C SER A 110 7.38 -1.94 -7.54
N TRP A 111 7.74 -2.69 -8.57
CA TRP A 111 8.68 -2.22 -9.60
C TRP A 111 8.13 -1.03 -10.40
N LEU A 112 6.83 -1.07 -10.75
CA LEU A 112 6.17 0.08 -11.38
C LEU A 112 6.17 1.30 -10.47
N LEU A 113 5.93 1.12 -9.17
CA LEU A 113 5.98 2.20 -8.20
C LEU A 113 7.39 2.81 -8.12
N LEU A 114 8.42 1.97 -8.01
CA LEU A 114 9.80 2.41 -7.96
C LEU A 114 10.24 3.14 -9.24
N LEU A 115 9.81 2.66 -10.40
CA LEU A 115 10.04 3.32 -11.69
C LEU A 115 9.39 4.71 -11.71
N GLY A 116 8.13 4.82 -11.27
CA GLY A 116 7.44 6.11 -11.16
C GLY A 116 8.16 7.07 -10.22
N ILE A 117 8.65 6.58 -9.08
CA ILE A 117 9.46 7.37 -8.12
C ILE A 117 10.74 7.90 -8.79
N GLY A 118 11.45 7.04 -9.50
CA GLY A 118 12.68 7.44 -10.22
C GLY A 118 12.42 8.50 -11.30
N MET A 119 11.35 8.33 -12.08
CA MET A 119 10.93 9.33 -13.08
C MET A 119 10.53 10.65 -12.42
N LEU A 120 9.77 10.62 -11.35
CA LEU A 120 9.34 11.83 -10.63
C LEU A 120 10.53 12.55 -10.00
N TYR A 121 11.45 11.81 -9.37
CA TYR A 121 12.66 12.39 -8.80
C TYR A 121 13.54 13.05 -9.85
N LYS A 122 13.70 12.44 -11.02
CA LYS A 122 14.45 13.02 -12.15
C LYS A 122 13.84 14.34 -12.64
N THR A 123 12.51 14.46 -12.64
CA THR A 123 11.81 15.65 -13.16
C THR A 123 11.68 16.76 -12.13
N VAL A 124 11.37 16.42 -10.88
CA VAL A 124 11.03 17.38 -9.82
C VAL A 124 12.17 17.60 -8.82
N GLY A 125 13.07 16.60 -8.64
CA GLY A 125 14.24 16.68 -7.75
C GLY A 125 13.94 16.56 -6.26
N THR A 126 12.74 16.07 -5.88
CA THR A 126 12.35 15.86 -4.48
C THR A 126 11.34 14.73 -4.38
N LEU A 127 11.22 14.08 -3.20
CA LEU A 127 10.23 13.02 -2.92
C LEU A 127 9.36 13.34 -1.70
N ASN A 128 9.59 14.47 -1.04
CA ASN A 128 8.74 14.94 0.04
C ASN A 128 7.41 15.45 -0.51
N PHE A 129 6.26 14.99 0.00
CA PHE A 129 4.93 15.31 -0.53
C PHE A 129 4.63 16.83 -0.54
N SER A 130 4.94 17.54 0.54
CA SER A 130 4.69 18.97 0.60
C SER A 130 5.52 19.75 -0.42
N HIS A 131 6.78 19.37 -0.59
CA HIS A 131 7.69 19.99 -1.54
C HIS A 131 7.36 19.61 -2.99
N LEU A 132 6.92 18.37 -3.22
CA LEU A 132 6.39 17.90 -4.51
C LEU A 132 5.17 18.72 -4.94
N ALA A 133 4.18 18.86 -4.04
CA ALA A 133 2.97 19.63 -4.32
C ALA A 133 3.30 21.09 -4.70
N MET A 134 4.19 21.74 -3.95
CA MET A 134 4.63 23.12 -4.28
C MET A 134 5.31 23.21 -5.65
N ARG A 135 6.23 22.28 -5.97
CA ARG A 135 6.96 22.31 -7.25
C ARG A 135 6.07 21.97 -8.44
N LEU A 136 5.20 20.96 -8.30
CA LEU A 136 4.27 20.58 -9.36
C LEU A 136 3.29 21.70 -9.68
N ASN A 137 2.84 22.48 -8.69
CA ASN A 137 1.96 23.65 -8.88
C ASN A 137 2.61 24.78 -9.72
N HIS A 138 3.92 24.87 -9.72
CA HIS A 138 4.67 25.86 -10.51
C HIS A 138 5.13 25.34 -11.88
N MET A 139 4.93 24.04 -12.15
CA MET A 139 5.26 23.44 -13.44
C MET A 139 4.07 23.58 -14.39
N GLU A 140 4.32 24.10 -15.59
CA GLU A 140 3.33 24.08 -16.66
C GLU A 140 2.96 22.63 -17.02
N ASN A 141 1.78 22.48 -17.60
CA ASN A 141 1.22 21.23 -18.05
C ASN A 141 2.17 20.48 -18.99
N ASN A 142 2.95 19.55 -18.45
CA ASN A 142 3.93 18.79 -19.22
C ASN A 142 3.44 17.36 -19.42
N GLN A 143 3.46 16.89 -20.69
CA GLN A 143 3.12 15.51 -21.06
C GLN A 143 3.88 14.49 -20.21
N THR A 144 5.11 14.80 -19.79
CA THR A 144 5.92 13.96 -18.91
C THR A 144 5.26 13.75 -17.54
N ILE A 145 4.70 14.81 -16.94
CA ILE A 145 4.01 14.73 -15.63
C ILE A 145 2.76 13.87 -15.75
N THR A 146 2.00 14.00 -16.84
CA THR A 146 0.84 13.16 -17.11
C THR A 146 1.22 11.68 -17.26
N MET A 147 2.32 11.38 -17.97
CA MET A 147 2.81 10.00 -18.07
C MET A 147 3.23 9.42 -16.72
N ILE A 148 3.93 10.22 -15.89
CA ILE A 148 4.31 9.81 -14.54
C ILE A 148 3.07 9.54 -13.68
N SER A 149 2.04 10.39 -13.73
CA SER A 149 0.80 10.20 -13.00
C SER A 149 0.09 8.91 -13.40
N LEU A 150 0.09 8.55 -14.68
CA LEU A 150 -0.47 7.27 -15.17
C LEU A 150 0.30 6.06 -14.64
N VAL A 151 1.63 6.13 -14.57
CA VAL A 151 2.44 5.04 -13.98
C VAL A 151 2.07 4.83 -12.51
N PHE A 152 1.94 5.92 -11.73
CA PHE A 152 1.49 5.84 -10.34
C PHE A 152 0.05 5.33 -10.21
N LEU A 153 -0.84 5.75 -11.12
CA LEU A 153 -2.22 5.27 -11.17
C LEU A 153 -2.25 3.74 -11.29
N VAL A 154 -1.51 3.18 -12.23
CA VAL A 154 -1.43 1.72 -12.44
C VAL A 154 -0.78 1.03 -11.23
N ALA A 155 0.32 1.57 -10.71
CA ALA A 155 1.02 1.00 -9.57
C ALA A 155 0.14 0.92 -8.31
N PHE A 156 -0.51 2.02 -7.92
CA PHE A 156 -1.39 2.04 -6.75
C PHE A 156 -2.69 1.28 -6.97
N SER A 157 -3.22 1.24 -8.19
CA SER A 157 -4.40 0.45 -8.55
C SER A 157 -4.14 -1.04 -8.43
N SER A 158 -2.95 -1.51 -8.78
CA SER A 158 -2.56 -2.91 -8.57
C SER A 158 -2.46 -3.25 -7.09
N LYS A 159 -1.96 -2.33 -6.25
CA LYS A 159 -1.87 -2.48 -4.78
C LYS A 159 -3.22 -2.44 -4.09
N SER A 160 -4.15 -1.62 -4.56
CA SER A 160 -5.52 -1.53 -4.04
C SER A 160 -6.46 -2.59 -4.58
N ALA A 161 -5.99 -3.45 -5.50
CA ALA A 161 -6.78 -4.45 -6.21
C ALA A 161 -7.99 -3.85 -6.96
N LEU A 162 -7.84 -2.64 -7.52
CA LEU A 162 -8.89 -2.00 -8.31
C LEU A 162 -8.99 -2.57 -9.74
N VAL A 163 -7.86 -2.81 -10.40
CA VAL A 163 -7.83 -3.33 -11.77
C VAL A 163 -7.28 -4.74 -11.81
N ILE A 164 -6.15 -4.99 -11.15
CA ILE A 164 -5.51 -6.30 -11.08
C ILE A 164 -5.94 -6.96 -9.77
N PHE A 165 -7.22 -7.33 -9.67
CA PHE A 165 -7.78 -7.92 -8.45
C PHE A 165 -7.69 -9.46 -8.41
N MET A 166 -7.26 -10.12 -9.49
CA MET A 166 -7.25 -11.60 -9.59
C MET A 166 -6.41 -12.30 -8.52
N TRP A 167 -5.43 -11.60 -7.93
CA TRP A 167 -4.62 -12.15 -6.83
C TRP A 167 -5.39 -12.22 -5.51
N LEU A 168 -6.34 -11.29 -5.30
CA LEU A 168 -7.04 -11.12 -4.04
C LEU A 168 -7.92 -12.33 -3.66
N PRO A 169 -8.88 -12.79 -4.49
CA PRO A 169 -9.71 -13.94 -4.13
C PRO A 169 -8.89 -15.22 -3.98
N LYS A 170 -7.86 -15.42 -4.84
CA LYS A 170 -7.00 -16.61 -4.78
C LYS A 170 -6.16 -16.63 -3.50
N ALA A 171 -5.58 -15.50 -3.09
CA ALA A 171 -4.79 -15.41 -1.88
C ALA A 171 -5.66 -15.55 -0.62
N TYR A 172 -6.84 -14.92 -0.60
CA TYR A 172 -7.69 -14.91 0.59
C TYR A 172 -8.41 -16.24 0.83
N ALA A 173 -8.78 -16.95 -0.23
CA ALA A 173 -9.46 -18.25 -0.12
C ALA A 173 -8.63 -19.33 0.58
N VAL A 174 -7.31 -19.23 0.52
CA VAL A 174 -6.39 -20.23 1.10
C VAL A 174 -5.89 -19.87 2.51
N LEU A 175 -6.20 -18.66 2.99
CA LEU A 175 -5.81 -18.19 4.31
C LEU A 175 -6.77 -18.69 5.40
N ASN A 176 -6.24 -18.83 6.63
CA ASN A 176 -7.10 -19.01 7.80
C ASN A 176 -7.97 -17.76 7.98
N THR A 177 -9.15 -17.92 8.57
CA THR A 177 -10.14 -16.83 8.76
C THR A 177 -9.55 -15.58 9.38
N GLU A 178 -8.65 -15.72 10.36
CA GLU A 178 -7.98 -14.60 11.05
C GLU A 178 -7.04 -13.82 10.12
N LEU A 179 -6.22 -14.54 9.36
CA LEU A 179 -5.32 -13.93 8.39
C LEU A 179 -6.08 -13.35 7.20
N ALA A 180 -7.14 -14.04 6.73
CA ALA A 180 -8.00 -13.50 5.67
C ALA A 180 -8.67 -12.20 6.10
N ALA A 181 -9.18 -12.13 7.34
CA ALA A 181 -9.75 -10.91 7.90
C ALA A 181 -8.71 -9.77 8.01
N LEU A 182 -7.48 -10.09 8.46
CA LEU A 182 -6.37 -9.13 8.56
C LEU A 182 -6.01 -8.55 7.18
N PHE A 183 -5.86 -9.41 6.18
CA PHE A 183 -5.51 -9.00 4.82
C PHE A 183 -6.63 -8.17 4.19
N ALA A 184 -7.87 -8.60 4.34
CA ALA A 184 -9.03 -7.87 3.82
C ALA A 184 -9.18 -6.49 4.47
N ALA A 185 -8.87 -6.37 5.75
CA ALA A 185 -8.97 -5.10 6.47
C ALA A 185 -7.84 -4.12 6.15
N LEU A 186 -6.62 -4.58 5.85
CA LEU A 186 -5.44 -3.72 5.78
C LEU A 186 -4.89 -3.54 4.37
N MET A 187 -4.60 -4.65 3.65
CA MET A 187 -3.77 -4.63 2.45
C MET A 187 -4.30 -3.70 1.35
N THR A 188 -5.56 -3.88 0.97
CA THR A 188 -6.19 -3.08 -0.09
C THR A 188 -6.41 -1.62 0.32
N LYS A 189 -6.61 -1.36 1.62
CA LYS A 189 -6.85 -0.02 2.16
C LYS A 189 -5.61 0.86 2.12
N VAL A 190 -4.43 0.27 2.30
CA VAL A 190 -3.15 1.01 2.15
C VAL A 190 -2.98 1.48 0.71
N GLY A 191 -3.28 0.62 -0.28
CA GLY A 191 -3.27 1.01 -1.69
C GLY A 191 -4.30 2.09 -2.03
N ALA A 192 -5.53 1.97 -1.53
CA ALA A 192 -6.57 2.97 -1.71
C ALA A 192 -6.22 4.31 -1.05
N TYR A 193 -5.66 4.28 0.17
CA TYR A 193 -5.15 5.47 0.85
C TYR A 193 -4.08 6.18 0.02
N ALA A 194 -3.11 5.42 -0.52
CA ALA A 194 -2.07 5.98 -1.37
C ALA A 194 -2.63 6.63 -2.64
N LEU A 195 -3.64 6.01 -3.28
CA LEU A 195 -4.36 6.62 -4.41
C LEU A 195 -5.00 7.94 -4.03
N ILE A 196 -5.78 7.96 -2.95
CA ILE A 196 -6.44 9.20 -2.47
C ILE A 196 -5.39 10.26 -2.22
N ARG A 197 -4.37 9.96 -1.41
CA ARG A 197 -3.29 10.91 -1.08
C ARG A 197 -2.60 11.48 -2.31
N PHE A 198 -2.22 10.60 -3.21
CA PHE A 198 -1.42 10.97 -4.36
C PHE A 198 -2.19 11.86 -5.33
N PHE A 199 -3.43 11.48 -5.63
CA PHE A 199 -4.24 12.20 -6.61
C PHE A 199 -4.96 13.43 -6.05
N THR A 200 -5.14 13.54 -4.74
CA THR A 200 -5.69 14.77 -4.13
C THR A 200 -4.63 15.80 -3.77
N LEU A 201 -3.37 15.39 -3.52
CA LEU A 201 -2.30 16.32 -3.12
C LEU A 201 -1.36 16.72 -4.25
N LEU A 202 -1.07 15.79 -5.19
CA LEU A 202 0.01 16.00 -6.17
C LEU A 202 -0.52 16.24 -7.59
N PHE A 203 -1.62 15.61 -7.98
CA PHE A 203 -2.14 15.63 -9.35
C PHE A 203 -3.54 16.21 -9.48
N ASP A 204 -3.89 17.15 -8.62
CA ASP A 204 -5.20 17.83 -8.63
C ASP A 204 -5.38 18.79 -9.84
N HIS A 205 -4.29 19.15 -10.53
CA HIS A 205 -4.31 20.14 -11.61
C HIS A 205 -4.83 19.61 -12.96
N HIS A 206 -5.03 18.29 -13.12
CA HIS A 206 -5.58 17.65 -14.32
C HIS A 206 -6.73 16.69 -14.00
N PRO A 207 -7.84 17.19 -13.45
CA PRO A 207 -8.93 16.33 -13.01
C PRO A 207 -9.59 15.54 -14.15
N SER A 208 -9.55 16.05 -15.38
CA SER A 208 -10.35 15.48 -16.48
C SER A 208 -9.94 14.07 -16.90
N VAL A 209 -8.65 13.76 -16.99
CA VAL A 209 -8.17 12.45 -17.46
C VAL A 209 -8.01 11.48 -16.29
N THR A 210 -7.31 11.89 -15.22
CA THR A 210 -7.00 11.03 -14.09
C THR A 210 -8.23 10.67 -13.27
N HIS A 211 -9.12 11.62 -13.00
CA HIS A 211 -10.36 11.37 -12.27
C HIS A 211 -11.33 10.49 -13.07
N THR A 212 -11.47 10.74 -14.38
CA THR A 212 -12.29 9.89 -15.25
C THR A 212 -11.77 8.46 -15.26
N LEU A 213 -10.45 8.26 -15.37
CA LEU A 213 -9.84 6.94 -15.30
C LEU A 213 -10.04 6.28 -13.93
N LEU A 214 -9.91 7.02 -12.83
CA LEU A 214 -10.17 6.51 -11.47
C LEU A 214 -11.61 6.01 -11.33
N VAL A 215 -12.58 6.77 -11.82
CA VAL A 215 -14.00 6.37 -11.81
C VAL A 215 -14.22 5.09 -12.63
N PHE A 216 -13.69 5.02 -13.85
CA PHE A 216 -13.77 3.80 -14.66
C PHE A 216 -13.13 2.60 -13.97
N MET A 217 -11.94 2.78 -13.41
CA MET A 217 -11.23 1.73 -12.68
C MET A 217 -11.97 1.27 -11.42
N ALA A 218 -12.69 2.16 -10.75
CA ALA A 218 -13.51 1.82 -9.59
C ALA A 218 -14.80 1.07 -9.99
N CYS A 219 -15.35 1.33 -11.16
CA CYS A 219 -16.56 0.63 -11.66
C CYS A 219 -16.28 -0.83 -12.04
N ILE A 220 -15.08 -1.14 -12.54
CA ILE A 220 -14.73 -2.50 -13.00
C ILE A 220 -14.96 -3.56 -11.91
N PRO A 221 -14.40 -3.44 -10.68
CA PRO A 221 -14.61 -4.45 -9.63
C PRO A 221 -16.02 -4.47 -9.04
N MET A 222 -16.85 -3.46 -9.34
CA MET A 222 -18.26 -3.44 -8.92
C MET A 222 -19.16 -4.26 -9.86
N ILE A 223 -18.73 -4.50 -11.09
CA ILE A 223 -19.50 -5.20 -12.12
C ILE A 223 -19.15 -6.70 -12.16
N ILE A 224 -17.95 -7.06 -11.71
CA ILE A 224 -17.42 -8.43 -11.68
C ILE A 224 -17.60 -9.07 -10.31
#